data_bd42b9a2e498edc07171a97cef593b81
#
_entry.id   bd42b9a2e498edc07171a97cef593b81
#
_cell.length_a   1.000
_cell.length_b   1.000
_cell.length_c   1.000
_cell.angle_alpha   90.00
_cell.angle_beta   90.00
_cell.angle_gamma   90.00
#
_symmetry.space_group_name_H-M   'P 1'
#
loop_
_entity.id
_entity.type
_entity.pdbx_description
1 polymer ?
#
loop_
_entity_poly.entity_id
_entity_poly.type
_entity_poly.pdbx_seq_one_letter_code
_entity_poly.pdbx_strand_id
1 'polypeptide(L)'
;MDFSLTEEQQILSRTAREFLEAECPTTVVREAEKSEKGYLPDLWKKMANLGWLGVSLPENYGGIGGSLTDQTVLFEEIGRALVPGPLLTSSVLAAQILLDSRNETQKQNLLPGIANGELIVTLARGERLETSSDDTGIVLSGESLFVPFAGVASHIICATRPAVGAWPDTTLVVVDADADKIFKTRMGSIANYPQYLAEFDDISISLEAVLGGIAEGRPSLDAALQRAMVIQCAETLGRAQKVLEMVVQYAGDRVQFGRPIATFQAVQHRCADLKVAVDSCRMLVYQAAWRLDQDMPAHNEVSMAKAKAGILSRNATEAGHSVFAGISFTVEHDMQLYSSRAKISEANFGDTGYHLDQISIAVER
;
A
#
# COMPACT_ATOMS: atom_id res chain seq x y z
N MET A 1 26.34 -0.26 6.24
CA MET A 1 25.17 -0.33 5.37
C MET A 1 25.28 0.83 4.39
N ASP A 2 25.29 0.56 3.11
CA ASP A 2 25.25 1.58 2.06
C ASP A 2 23.80 1.70 1.59
N PHE A 3 23.24 2.90 1.62
CA PHE A 3 21.88 3.21 1.17
C PHE A 3 21.85 3.86 -0.22
N SER A 4 22.99 3.88 -0.92
CA SER A 4 23.04 4.34 -2.30
C SER A 4 22.28 3.34 -3.18
N LEU A 5 21.44 3.85 -4.05
CA LEU A 5 20.76 3.02 -5.05
C LEU A 5 21.77 2.42 -6.02
N THR A 6 21.60 1.16 -6.38
CA THR A 6 22.37 0.52 -7.46
C THR A 6 22.08 1.19 -8.81
N GLU A 7 22.87 0.90 -9.82
CA GLU A 7 22.66 1.46 -11.16
C GLU A 7 21.30 1.03 -11.73
N GLU A 8 20.90 -0.24 -11.52
CA GLU A 8 19.60 -0.77 -11.92
C GLU A 8 18.45 -0.04 -11.20
N GLN A 9 18.57 0.19 -9.88
CA GLN A 9 17.57 0.92 -9.09
C GLN A 9 17.45 2.39 -9.53
N GLN A 10 18.57 3.04 -9.88
CA GLN A 10 18.55 4.39 -10.43
C GLN A 10 17.85 4.46 -11.80
N ILE A 11 18.08 3.45 -12.65
CA ILE A 11 17.41 3.31 -13.95
C ILE A 11 15.90 3.08 -13.71
N LEU A 12 15.54 2.17 -12.80
CA LEU A 12 14.14 1.89 -12.45
C LEU A 12 13.41 3.16 -11.98
N SER A 13 13.99 3.90 -11.02
CA SER A 13 13.40 5.16 -10.53
C SER A 13 13.20 6.17 -11.65
N ARG A 14 14.23 6.38 -12.50
CA ARG A 14 14.16 7.35 -13.60
C ARG A 14 13.11 6.96 -14.64
N THR A 15 13.12 5.70 -15.09
CA THR A 15 12.18 5.23 -16.12
C THR A 15 10.75 5.18 -15.59
N ALA A 16 10.56 4.81 -14.31
CA ALA A 16 9.25 4.85 -13.66
C ALA A 16 8.72 6.29 -13.58
N ARG A 17 9.56 7.24 -13.20
CA ARG A 17 9.19 8.67 -13.16
C ARG A 17 8.78 9.19 -14.52
N GLU A 18 9.61 8.98 -15.55
CA GLU A 18 9.34 9.43 -16.93
C GLU A 18 8.02 8.84 -17.46
N PHE A 19 7.81 7.55 -17.24
CA PHE A 19 6.56 6.88 -17.63
C PHE A 19 5.34 7.48 -16.90
N LEU A 20 5.42 7.64 -15.56
CA LEU A 20 4.30 8.12 -14.77
C LEU A 20 3.99 9.61 -15.00
N GLU A 21 5.00 10.42 -15.29
CA GLU A 21 4.78 11.83 -15.70
C GLU A 21 4.02 11.92 -17.04
N ALA A 22 4.25 10.98 -17.95
CA ALA A 22 3.56 10.93 -19.23
C ALA A 22 2.15 10.29 -19.13
N GLU A 23 2.01 9.18 -18.39
CA GLU A 23 0.81 8.33 -18.45
C GLU A 23 -0.14 8.52 -17.25
N CYS A 24 0.32 9.13 -16.16
CA CYS A 24 -0.47 9.32 -14.93
C CYS A 24 -0.42 10.78 -14.41
N PRO A 25 -0.70 11.80 -15.25
CA PRO A 25 -0.88 13.16 -14.75
C PRO A 25 -2.07 13.22 -13.78
N THR A 26 -2.18 14.27 -12.98
CA THR A 26 -3.23 14.41 -11.96
C THR A 26 -4.65 14.40 -12.51
N THR A 27 -4.83 14.71 -13.79
CA THR A 27 -6.12 14.56 -14.51
C THR A 27 -6.56 13.10 -14.59
N VAL A 28 -5.65 12.18 -14.86
CA VAL A 28 -5.85 10.72 -14.86
C VAL A 28 -6.18 10.21 -13.46
N VAL A 29 -5.49 10.72 -12.43
CA VAL A 29 -5.81 10.40 -11.02
C VAL A 29 -7.25 10.80 -10.68
N ARG A 30 -7.67 12.03 -11.06
CA ARG A 30 -9.03 12.52 -10.83
C ARG A 30 -10.09 11.72 -11.59
N GLU A 31 -9.77 11.25 -12.79
CA GLU A 31 -10.64 10.36 -13.57
C GLU A 31 -10.85 9.02 -12.86
N ALA A 32 -9.77 8.41 -12.39
CA ALA A 32 -9.83 7.15 -11.65
C ALA A 32 -10.62 7.28 -10.34
N GLU A 33 -10.47 8.39 -9.59
CA GLU A 33 -11.23 8.65 -8.37
C GLU A 33 -12.74 8.79 -8.61
N LYS A 34 -13.15 9.21 -9.81
CA LYS A 34 -14.57 9.30 -10.21
C LYS A 34 -15.10 7.96 -10.73
N SER A 35 -14.25 7.04 -11.12
CA SER A 35 -14.67 5.74 -11.64
C SER A 35 -15.16 4.82 -10.51
N GLU A 36 -16.11 3.95 -10.83
CA GLU A 36 -16.57 2.92 -9.89
C GLU A 36 -15.46 1.94 -9.53
N LYS A 37 -14.55 1.67 -10.48
CA LYS A 37 -13.42 0.76 -10.31
C LYS A 37 -12.31 1.32 -9.43
N GLY A 38 -12.16 2.65 -9.36
CA GLY A 38 -11.09 3.31 -8.61
C GLY A 38 -9.70 3.16 -9.24
N TYR A 39 -9.61 2.66 -10.48
CA TYR A 39 -8.41 2.59 -11.30
C TYR A 39 -8.77 2.64 -12.78
N LEU A 40 -7.77 2.85 -13.64
CA LEU A 40 -7.94 2.85 -15.08
C LEU A 40 -7.33 1.57 -15.66
N PRO A 41 -8.14 0.70 -16.33
CA PRO A 41 -7.66 -0.58 -16.87
C PRO A 41 -6.49 -0.45 -17.85
N ASP A 42 -6.48 0.61 -18.67
CA ASP A 42 -5.41 0.83 -19.63
C ASP A 42 -4.07 1.14 -18.96
N LEU A 43 -4.06 2.00 -17.93
CA LEU A 43 -2.87 2.28 -17.14
C LEU A 43 -2.40 1.01 -16.39
N TRP A 44 -3.33 0.25 -15.81
CA TRP A 44 -3.05 -1.01 -15.14
C TRP A 44 -2.34 -2.00 -16.08
N LYS A 45 -2.88 -2.17 -17.29
CA LYS A 45 -2.28 -3.04 -18.30
C LYS A 45 -0.89 -2.58 -18.76
N LYS A 46 -0.69 -1.26 -18.91
CA LYS A 46 0.63 -0.70 -19.24
C LYS A 46 1.65 -1.02 -18.14
N MET A 47 1.28 -0.86 -16.87
CA MET A 47 2.14 -1.21 -15.73
C MET A 47 2.43 -2.71 -15.65
N ALA A 48 1.44 -3.56 -15.94
CA ALA A 48 1.61 -5.01 -16.04
C ALA A 48 2.63 -5.37 -17.13
N ASN A 49 2.51 -4.78 -18.31
CA ASN A 49 3.43 -5.01 -19.42
C ASN A 49 4.88 -4.56 -19.13
N LEU A 50 5.07 -3.62 -18.20
CA LEU A 50 6.38 -3.22 -17.69
C LEU A 50 6.89 -4.14 -16.56
N GLY A 51 6.14 -5.18 -16.18
CA GLY A 51 6.49 -6.10 -15.11
C GLY A 51 6.30 -5.55 -13.69
N TRP A 52 5.70 -4.35 -13.54
CA TRP A 52 5.60 -3.68 -12.25
C TRP A 52 4.73 -4.39 -11.24
N LEU A 53 3.75 -5.16 -11.71
CA LEU A 53 2.85 -5.93 -10.84
C LEU A 53 3.51 -7.19 -10.27
N GLY A 54 4.58 -7.66 -10.91
CA GLY A 54 5.34 -8.84 -10.51
C GLY A 54 6.77 -8.54 -10.08
N VAL A 55 7.13 -7.30 -9.68
CA VAL A 55 8.51 -6.93 -9.36
C VAL A 55 9.15 -7.90 -8.36
N SER A 56 8.50 -8.19 -7.25
CA SER A 56 9.03 -9.06 -6.20
C SER A 56 8.68 -10.54 -6.37
N LEU A 57 7.94 -10.90 -7.41
CA LEU A 57 7.58 -12.29 -7.67
C LEU A 57 8.71 -13.01 -8.42
N PRO A 58 9.01 -14.27 -8.08
CA PRO A 58 9.94 -15.09 -8.84
C PRO A 58 9.52 -15.30 -10.30
N GLU A 59 10.50 -15.51 -11.17
CA GLU A 59 10.27 -15.69 -12.62
C GLU A 59 9.36 -16.88 -12.97
N ASN A 60 9.40 -17.97 -12.19
CA ASN A 60 8.53 -19.14 -12.37
C ASN A 60 7.05 -18.86 -12.14
N TYR A 61 6.71 -17.72 -11.55
CA TYR A 61 5.34 -17.23 -11.40
C TYR A 61 5.07 -15.97 -12.24
N GLY A 62 5.90 -15.71 -13.26
CA GLY A 62 5.71 -14.59 -14.17
C GLY A 62 6.21 -13.24 -13.64
N GLY A 63 6.92 -13.22 -12.52
CA GLY A 63 7.57 -12.02 -11.99
C GLY A 63 8.96 -11.76 -12.59
N ILE A 64 9.66 -10.76 -12.06
CA ILE A 64 11.02 -10.40 -12.48
C ILE A 64 12.08 -10.70 -11.40
N GLY A 65 11.70 -11.26 -10.25
CA GLY A 65 12.63 -11.68 -9.21
C GLY A 65 13.34 -10.56 -8.47
N GLY A 66 12.80 -9.35 -8.49
CA GLY A 66 13.35 -8.19 -7.80
C GLY A 66 13.20 -8.27 -6.27
N SER A 67 13.98 -7.47 -5.57
CA SER A 67 13.96 -7.36 -4.12
C SER A 67 12.81 -6.47 -3.62
N LEU A 68 12.53 -6.49 -2.32
CA LEU A 68 11.65 -5.52 -1.68
C LEU A 68 12.21 -4.09 -1.79
N THR A 69 13.53 -3.94 -1.80
CA THR A 69 14.19 -2.66 -2.02
C THR A 69 13.89 -2.13 -3.43
N ASP A 70 13.93 -2.97 -4.48
CA ASP A 70 13.56 -2.57 -5.84
C ASP A 70 12.09 -2.16 -5.92
N GLN A 71 11.22 -2.93 -5.26
CA GLN A 71 9.80 -2.60 -5.15
C GLN A 71 9.59 -1.27 -4.38
N THR A 72 10.40 -1.00 -3.33
CA THR A 72 10.39 0.27 -2.58
C THR A 72 10.74 1.46 -3.48
N VAL A 73 11.77 1.32 -4.34
CA VAL A 73 12.14 2.34 -5.32
C VAL A 73 11.00 2.63 -6.29
N LEU A 74 10.37 1.60 -6.84
CA LEU A 74 9.23 1.76 -7.74
C LEU A 74 8.04 2.45 -7.03
N PHE A 75 7.71 2.03 -5.81
CA PHE A 75 6.57 2.57 -5.08
C PHE A 75 6.80 3.99 -4.54
N GLU A 76 8.03 4.44 -4.41
CA GLU A 76 8.32 5.87 -4.19
C GLU A 76 7.85 6.70 -5.41
N GLU A 77 8.10 6.26 -6.64
CA GLU A 77 7.62 6.94 -7.85
C GLU A 77 6.09 6.79 -8.05
N ILE A 78 5.53 5.63 -7.74
CA ILE A 78 4.07 5.39 -7.72
C ILE A 78 3.37 6.36 -6.75
N GLY A 79 3.93 6.53 -5.56
CA GLY A 79 3.41 7.49 -4.58
C GLY A 79 3.53 8.93 -5.04
N ARG A 80 4.67 9.30 -5.64
CA ARG A 80 4.93 10.62 -6.22
C ARG A 80 3.87 11.02 -7.25
N ALA A 81 3.48 10.09 -8.13
CA ALA A 81 2.49 10.28 -9.18
C ALA A 81 1.04 10.05 -8.71
N LEU A 82 0.81 9.65 -7.46
CA LEU A 82 -0.52 9.29 -6.93
C LEU A 82 -1.21 8.20 -7.75
N VAL A 83 -0.46 7.19 -8.23
CA VAL A 83 -1.01 6.15 -9.11
C VAL A 83 -2.24 5.51 -8.46
N PRO A 84 -3.41 5.51 -9.14
CA PRO A 84 -4.60 4.88 -8.61
C PRO A 84 -4.62 3.39 -8.94
N GLY A 85 -5.10 2.56 -8.01
CA GLY A 85 -5.31 1.14 -8.29
C GLY A 85 -4.92 0.22 -7.14
N PRO A 86 -5.16 -1.08 -7.31
CA PRO A 86 -4.96 -2.09 -6.28
C PRO A 86 -3.51 -2.60 -6.16
N LEU A 87 -2.49 -1.78 -6.52
CA LEU A 87 -1.09 -2.23 -6.54
C LEU A 87 -0.63 -2.75 -5.18
N LEU A 88 -0.79 -1.95 -4.12
CA LEU A 88 -0.39 -2.34 -2.77
C LEU A 88 -1.14 -3.60 -2.31
N THR A 89 -2.44 -3.67 -2.61
CA THR A 89 -3.30 -4.76 -2.15
C THR A 89 -3.04 -6.07 -2.90
N SER A 90 -2.98 -6.01 -4.23
CA SER A 90 -2.86 -7.21 -5.07
C SER A 90 -1.40 -7.60 -5.29
N SER A 91 -0.57 -6.67 -5.81
CA SER A 91 0.80 -6.98 -6.25
C SER A 91 1.81 -7.05 -5.09
N VAL A 92 1.45 -6.54 -3.90
CA VAL A 92 2.32 -6.62 -2.72
C VAL A 92 1.73 -7.56 -1.69
N LEU A 93 0.59 -7.19 -1.08
CA LEU A 93 0.06 -7.89 0.08
C LEU A 93 -0.48 -9.28 -0.28
N ALA A 94 -1.42 -9.39 -1.22
CA ALA A 94 -1.99 -10.67 -1.61
C ALA A 94 -0.96 -11.58 -2.29
N ALA A 95 -0.12 -11.02 -3.16
CA ALA A 95 0.96 -11.74 -3.83
C ALA A 95 1.94 -12.35 -2.82
N GLN A 96 2.32 -11.60 -1.76
CA GLN A 96 3.22 -12.11 -0.73
C GLN A 96 2.57 -13.21 0.13
N ILE A 97 1.29 -13.05 0.51
CA ILE A 97 0.57 -14.11 1.25
C ILE A 97 0.55 -15.42 0.43
N LEU A 98 0.27 -15.33 -0.86
CA LEU A 98 0.28 -16.49 -1.76
C LEU A 98 1.69 -17.08 -1.87
N LEU A 99 2.72 -16.26 -2.06
CA LEU A 99 4.10 -16.69 -2.22
C LEU A 99 4.61 -17.44 -0.97
N ASP A 100 4.26 -16.96 0.22
CA ASP A 100 4.65 -17.57 1.50
C ASP A 100 3.78 -18.78 1.88
N SER A 101 2.68 -19.01 1.16
CA SER A 101 1.81 -20.16 1.43
C SER A 101 2.50 -21.47 1.04
N ARG A 102 2.05 -22.59 1.64
CA ARG A 102 2.50 -23.95 1.25
C ARG A 102 1.65 -24.54 0.13
N ASN A 103 0.68 -23.81 -0.40
CA ASN A 103 -0.24 -24.29 -1.41
C ASN A 103 0.28 -23.99 -2.82
N GLU A 104 1.07 -24.91 -3.36
CA GLU A 104 1.68 -24.73 -4.68
C GLU A 104 0.66 -24.59 -5.81
N THR A 105 -0.48 -25.30 -5.70
CA THR A 105 -1.55 -25.19 -6.68
C THR A 105 -2.11 -23.78 -6.75
N GLN A 106 -2.36 -23.14 -5.61
CA GLN A 106 -2.87 -21.77 -5.57
C GLN A 106 -1.81 -20.75 -6.04
N LYS A 107 -0.53 -20.98 -5.76
CA LYS A 107 0.56 -20.15 -6.32
C LYS A 107 0.54 -20.16 -7.83
N GLN A 108 0.54 -21.36 -8.44
CA GLN A 108 0.55 -21.52 -9.90
C GLN A 108 -0.71 -20.96 -10.57
N ASN A 109 -1.84 -21.03 -9.89
CA ASN A 109 -3.10 -20.52 -10.44
C ASN A 109 -3.23 -19.01 -10.37
N LEU A 110 -2.70 -18.36 -9.31
CA LEU A 110 -3.01 -16.97 -9.02
C LEU A 110 -1.84 -16.01 -9.27
N LEU A 111 -0.60 -16.38 -8.92
CA LEU A 111 0.53 -15.47 -9.01
C LEU A 111 0.83 -15.00 -10.45
N PRO A 112 0.79 -15.86 -11.49
CA PRO A 112 0.98 -15.40 -12.86
C PRO A 112 -0.08 -14.39 -13.31
N GLY A 113 -1.34 -14.63 -12.93
CA GLY A 113 -2.44 -13.71 -13.24
C GLY A 113 -2.33 -12.37 -12.49
N ILE A 114 -1.76 -12.35 -11.29
CA ILE A 114 -1.41 -11.09 -10.58
C ILE A 114 -0.27 -10.38 -11.31
N ALA A 115 0.80 -11.09 -11.67
CA ALA A 115 1.99 -10.52 -12.31
C ALA A 115 1.66 -9.87 -13.67
N ASN A 116 0.80 -10.50 -14.47
CA ASN A 116 0.38 -10.00 -15.79
C ASN A 116 -0.84 -9.06 -15.75
N GLY A 117 -1.41 -8.83 -14.53
CA GLY A 117 -2.52 -7.90 -14.30
C GLY A 117 -3.90 -8.41 -14.70
N GLU A 118 -4.04 -9.69 -15.04
CA GLU A 118 -5.33 -10.32 -15.35
C GLU A 118 -6.17 -10.58 -14.11
N LEU A 119 -5.51 -10.86 -12.98
CA LEU A 119 -6.16 -11.09 -11.70
C LEU A 119 -5.86 -9.95 -10.71
N ILE A 120 -6.89 -9.52 -10.01
CA ILE A 120 -6.80 -8.64 -8.85
C ILE A 120 -7.22 -9.46 -7.64
N VAL A 121 -6.31 -9.60 -6.68
CA VAL A 121 -6.57 -10.32 -5.42
C VAL A 121 -6.52 -9.35 -4.27
N THR A 122 -7.52 -9.41 -3.38
CA THR A 122 -7.59 -8.54 -2.21
C THR A 122 -7.59 -9.34 -0.91
N LEU A 123 -7.45 -8.65 0.22
CA LEU A 123 -7.45 -9.24 1.55
C LEU A 123 -8.65 -8.75 2.36
N ALA A 124 -9.46 -9.68 2.83
CA ALA A 124 -10.47 -9.50 3.87
C ALA A 124 -9.91 -9.99 5.22
N ARG A 125 -9.99 -9.16 6.25
CA ARG A 125 -9.54 -9.49 7.60
C ARG A 125 -10.39 -8.76 8.63
N GLY A 126 -10.61 -9.37 9.77
CA GLY A 126 -11.37 -8.73 10.84
C GLY A 126 -11.75 -9.72 11.94
N GLU A 127 -12.14 -9.20 13.08
CA GLU A 127 -12.52 -10.01 14.25
C GLU A 127 -13.85 -10.75 14.05
N ARG A 128 -14.65 -10.35 13.06
CA ARG A 128 -15.95 -10.95 12.75
C ARG A 128 -15.92 -11.90 11.57
N LEU A 129 -14.75 -12.23 11.05
CA LEU A 129 -14.58 -13.17 9.95
C LEU A 129 -14.08 -14.50 10.51
N GLU A 130 -14.91 -15.53 10.41
CA GLU A 130 -14.70 -16.80 11.10
C GLU A 130 -14.71 -17.98 10.14
N THR A 131 -13.97 -19.01 10.48
CA THR A 131 -14.10 -20.33 9.88
C THR A 131 -14.50 -21.37 10.91
N SER A 132 -15.46 -22.20 10.55
CA SER A 132 -15.80 -23.42 11.29
C SER A 132 -15.46 -24.63 10.42
N SER A 133 -15.22 -25.79 11.03
CA SER A 133 -15.05 -27.05 10.32
C SER A 133 -16.20 -28.00 10.70
N ASP A 134 -16.76 -28.67 9.70
CA ASP A 134 -17.69 -29.75 9.87
C ASP A 134 -17.17 -31.02 9.15
N ASP A 135 -17.98 -32.10 9.13
CA ASP A 135 -17.61 -33.36 8.47
C ASP A 135 -17.46 -33.22 6.95
N THR A 136 -17.87 -32.08 6.36
CA THR A 136 -17.92 -31.84 4.92
C THR A 136 -16.83 -30.88 4.43
N GLY A 137 -16.19 -30.12 5.35
CA GLY A 137 -15.14 -29.15 4.99
C GLY A 137 -15.04 -27.95 5.93
N ILE A 138 -14.67 -26.82 5.38
CA ILE A 138 -14.56 -25.54 6.08
C ILE A 138 -15.72 -24.65 5.62
N VAL A 139 -16.38 -24.00 6.58
CA VAL A 139 -17.40 -22.98 6.31
C VAL A 139 -16.85 -21.63 6.71
N LEU A 140 -16.87 -20.67 5.78
CA LEU A 140 -16.52 -19.28 5.99
C LEU A 140 -17.78 -18.44 6.23
N SER A 141 -17.82 -17.68 7.31
CA SER A 141 -18.94 -16.78 7.62
C SER A 141 -18.49 -15.51 8.33
N GLY A 142 -19.37 -14.52 8.31
CA GLY A 142 -19.15 -13.24 8.97
C GLY A 142 -18.88 -12.07 8.03
N GLU A 143 -18.20 -11.04 8.52
CA GLU A 143 -17.99 -9.81 7.76
C GLU A 143 -16.58 -9.23 7.95
N SER A 144 -16.11 -8.51 6.92
CA SER A 144 -14.88 -7.75 6.96
C SER A 144 -15.12 -6.33 6.47
N LEU A 145 -14.73 -5.35 7.28
CA LEU A 145 -14.80 -3.93 6.95
C LEU A 145 -13.55 -3.49 6.21
N PHE A 146 -13.71 -2.46 5.36
CA PHE A 146 -12.62 -1.79 4.67
C PHE A 146 -11.79 -2.70 3.75
N VAL A 147 -12.43 -3.68 3.09
CA VAL A 147 -11.77 -4.55 2.10
C VAL A 147 -11.46 -3.72 0.85
N PRO A 148 -10.16 -3.49 0.54
CA PRO A 148 -9.81 -2.61 -0.59
C PRO A 148 -10.14 -3.30 -1.91
N PHE A 149 -10.71 -2.54 -2.85
CA PHE A 149 -10.97 -2.99 -4.22
C PHE A 149 -11.77 -4.30 -4.38
N ALA A 150 -12.55 -4.71 -3.37
CA ALA A 150 -13.32 -5.97 -3.44
C ALA A 150 -14.32 -5.98 -4.60
N GLY A 151 -14.82 -4.83 -5.04
CA GLY A 151 -15.75 -4.74 -6.18
C GLY A 151 -15.15 -5.04 -7.56
N VAL A 152 -13.81 -5.09 -7.66
CA VAL A 152 -13.08 -5.42 -8.90
C VAL A 152 -12.11 -6.58 -8.72
N ALA A 153 -12.05 -7.15 -7.52
CA ALA A 153 -11.22 -8.31 -7.24
C ALA A 153 -11.81 -9.57 -7.90
N SER A 154 -10.93 -10.40 -8.46
CA SER A 154 -11.27 -11.74 -8.91
C SER A 154 -11.31 -12.74 -7.77
N HIS A 155 -10.45 -12.54 -6.76
CA HIS A 155 -10.36 -13.39 -5.58
C HIS A 155 -10.17 -12.57 -4.31
N ILE A 156 -10.65 -13.11 -3.20
CA ILE A 156 -10.47 -12.55 -1.87
C ILE A 156 -9.71 -13.56 -1.01
N ILE A 157 -8.57 -13.17 -0.48
CA ILE A 157 -7.93 -13.91 0.60
C ILE A 157 -8.62 -13.50 1.89
N CYS A 158 -9.15 -14.46 2.63
CA CYS A 158 -9.80 -14.24 3.91
C CYS A 158 -8.88 -14.71 5.03
N ALA A 159 -8.47 -13.76 5.89
CA ALA A 159 -7.76 -14.05 7.13
C ALA A 159 -8.79 -14.20 8.26
N THR A 160 -9.08 -15.44 8.61
CA THR A 160 -10.16 -15.80 9.53
C THR A 160 -9.60 -16.26 10.86
N ARG A 161 -10.42 -16.15 11.89
CA ARG A 161 -10.21 -16.82 13.17
C ARG A 161 -11.05 -18.09 13.25
N PRO A 162 -10.70 -19.08 14.07
CA PRO A 162 -11.61 -20.19 14.35
C PRO A 162 -12.85 -19.69 15.10
N ALA A 163 -14.03 -20.22 14.78
CA ALA A 163 -15.28 -19.88 15.48
C ALA A 163 -15.21 -20.24 16.97
N VAL A 164 -14.43 -21.27 17.32
CA VAL A 164 -14.12 -21.67 18.70
C VAL A 164 -12.60 -21.77 18.85
N GLY A 165 -11.99 -20.90 19.66
CA GLY A 165 -10.54 -20.90 19.86
C GLY A 165 -10.01 -19.53 20.28
N ALA A 166 -8.71 -19.43 20.46
CA ALA A 166 -8.05 -18.20 20.84
C ALA A 166 -7.44 -17.49 19.61
N TRP A 167 -7.57 -16.18 19.54
CA TRP A 167 -6.67 -15.36 18.76
C TRP A 167 -5.26 -15.52 19.37
N PRO A 168 -4.23 -16.00 18.64
CA PRO A 168 -3.87 -15.62 17.28
C PRO A 168 -4.02 -16.70 16.19
N ASP A 169 -4.76 -17.77 16.42
CA ASP A 169 -4.92 -18.82 15.42
C ASP A 169 -5.64 -18.23 14.19
N THR A 170 -4.95 -18.20 13.06
CA THR A 170 -5.46 -17.63 11.82
C THR A 170 -5.43 -18.67 10.72
N THR A 171 -6.56 -18.85 10.04
CA THR A 171 -6.62 -19.62 8.81
C THR A 171 -6.71 -18.65 7.63
N LEU A 172 -5.86 -18.88 6.62
CA LEU A 172 -5.92 -18.13 5.36
C LEU A 172 -6.61 -19.00 4.33
N VAL A 173 -7.68 -18.48 3.75
CA VAL A 173 -8.40 -19.15 2.66
C VAL A 173 -8.56 -18.19 1.49
N VAL A 174 -8.54 -18.73 0.26
CA VAL A 174 -8.81 -17.93 -0.94
C VAL A 174 -10.17 -18.35 -1.51
N VAL A 175 -10.99 -17.36 -1.84
CA VAL A 175 -12.32 -17.55 -2.43
C VAL A 175 -12.46 -16.75 -3.71
N ASP A 176 -13.26 -17.24 -4.66
CA ASP A 176 -13.69 -16.45 -5.80
C ASP A 176 -14.54 -15.28 -5.30
N ALA A 177 -14.19 -14.07 -5.71
CA ALA A 177 -14.88 -12.87 -5.25
C ALA A 177 -16.34 -12.76 -5.75
N ASP A 178 -16.67 -13.47 -6.81
CA ASP A 178 -18.03 -13.53 -7.39
C ASP A 178 -18.79 -14.80 -7.00
N ALA A 179 -18.27 -15.57 -6.02
CA ALA A 179 -18.99 -16.73 -5.49
C ALA A 179 -20.35 -16.30 -4.89
N ASP A 180 -21.33 -17.20 -5.04
CA ASP A 180 -22.63 -17.02 -4.41
C ASP A 180 -22.47 -16.79 -2.91
N LYS A 181 -23.33 -15.91 -2.34
CA LYS A 181 -23.34 -15.55 -0.90
C LYS A 181 -22.16 -14.67 -0.43
N ILE A 182 -21.39 -14.07 -1.35
CA ILE A 182 -20.47 -12.97 -1.04
C ILE A 182 -21.12 -11.66 -1.45
N PHE A 183 -21.39 -10.81 -0.47
CA PHE A 183 -21.99 -9.51 -0.68
C PHE A 183 -20.95 -8.41 -0.46
N LYS A 184 -20.88 -7.45 -1.39
CA LYS A 184 -19.87 -6.39 -1.39
C LYS A 184 -20.57 -5.04 -1.42
N THR A 185 -20.56 -4.32 -0.30
CA THR A 185 -21.15 -2.98 -0.22
C THR A 185 -20.06 -1.91 -0.16
N ARG A 186 -20.04 -1.01 -1.15
CA ARG A 186 -19.05 0.07 -1.22
C ARG A 186 -19.21 1.05 -0.07
N MET A 187 -18.09 1.38 0.58
CA MET A 187 -18.01 2.34 1.67
C MET A 187 -17.45 3.68 1.19
N GLY A 188 -17.93 4.78 1.74
CA GLY A 188 -17.39 6.11 1.46
C GLY A 188 -15.99 6.28 2.06
N SER A 189 -15.09 6.93 1.30
CA SER A 189 -13.72 7.20 1.70
C SER A 189 -13.33 8.63 1.32
N ILE A 190 -12.48 9.28 2.13
CA ILE A 190 -12.06 10.67 1.94
C ILE A 190 -11.32 10.91 0.62
N ALA A 191 -10.67 9.88 0.05
CA ALA A 191 -9.95 9.94 -1.21
C ALA A 191 -10.64 9.15 -2.32
N ASN A 192 -11.94 8.85 -2.19
CA ASN A 192 -12.67 7.92 -3.07
C ASN A 192 -11.95 6.59 -3.32
N TYR A 193 -11.04 6.21 -2.42
CA TYR A 193 -10.33 4.95 -2.46
C TYR A 193 -11.35 3.80 -2.26
N PRO A 194 -11.48 2.88 -3.23
CA PRO A 194 -12.50 1.85 -3.15
C PRO A 194 -12.30 0.92 -1.96
N GLN A 195 -13.21 1.02 -1.00
CA GLN A 195 -13.26 0.13 0.16
C GLN A 195 -14.68 -0.43 0.31
N TYR A 196 -14.77 -1.65 0.78
CA TYR A 196 -16.03 -2.37 0.85
C TYR A 196 -16.21 -3.03 2.22
N LEU A 197 -17.46 -3.10 2.65
CA LEU A 197 -17.93 -4.13 3.56
C LEU A 197 -18.10 -5.41 2.72
N ALA A 198 -17.41 -6.47 3.07
CA ALA A 198 -17.58 -7.79 2.48
C ALA A 198 -18.24 -8.71 3.51
N GLU A 199 -19.38 -9.29 3.13
CA GLU A 199 -20.18 -10.20 3.96
C GLU A 199 -20.15 -11.60 3.35
N PHE A 200 -19.97 -12.61 4.17
CA PHE A 200 -19.82 -14.02 3.78
C PHE A 200 -20.91 -14.83 4.53
N ASP A 201 -21.86 -15.38 3.77
CA ASP A 201 -23.03 -16.08 4.30
C ASP A 201 -22.86 -17.61 4.19
N ASP A 202 -22.16 -18.21 5.15
CA ASP A 202 -21.92 -19.66 5.25
C ASP A 202 -21.45 -20.28 3.93
N ILE A 203 -20.26 -19.86 3.50
CA ILE A 203 -19.64 -20.32 2.26
C ILE A 203 -18.86 -21.60 2.54
N SER A 204 -19.22 -22.69 1.87
CA SER A 204 -18.44 -23.93 1.91
C SER A 204 -17.14 -23.81 1.12
N ILE A 205 -16.02 -24.08 1.78
CA ILE A 205 -14.67 -23.92 1.25
C ILE A 205 -13.98 -25.28 1.17
N SER A 206 -13.45 -25.60 0.00
CA SER A 206 -12.58 -26.77 -0.19
C SER A 206 -11.28 -26.60 0.59
N LEU A 207 -10.74 -27.68 1.12
CA LEU A 207 -9.41 -27.69 1.74
C LEU A 207 -8.31 -27.25 0.77
N GLU A 208 -8.51 -27.38 -0.52
CA GLU A 208 -7.59 -26.90 -1.57
C GLU A 208 -7.51 -25.36 -1.63
N ALA A 209 -8.49 -24.66 -1.08
CA ALA A 209 -8.49 -23.20 -0.99
C ALA A 209 -7.75 -22.66 0.25
N VAL A 210 -7.32 -23.54 1.15
CA VAL A 210 -6.55 -23.15 2.34
C VAL A 210 -5.10 -22.83 1.94
N LEU A 211 -4.63 -21.66 2.32
CA LEU A 211 -3.26 -21.20 2.07
C LEU A 211 -2.35 -21.61 3.24
N GLY A 212 -1.85 -22.83 3.20
CA GLY A 212 -1.04 -23.41 4.29
C GLY A 212 -1.82 -24.41 5.14
N GLY A 213 -1.76 -24.31 6.45
CA GLY A 213 -2.51 -25.15 7.39
C GLY A 213 -3.67 -24.38 8.03
N ILE A 214 -4.66 -25.14 8.56
CA ILE A 214 -5.72 -24.59 9.40
C ILE A 214 -5.05 -24.04 10.69
N ALA A 215 -5.37 -22.80 11.07
CA ALA A 215 -4.79 -22.08 12.21
C ALA A 215 -3.26 -21.79 12.11
N GLU A 216 -2.64 -21.98 10.94
CA GLU A 216 -1.19 -21.75 10.71
C GLU A 216 -0.90 -20.51 9.84
N GLY A 217 -1.90 -19.73 9.45
CA GLY A 217 -1.73 -18.62 8.50
C GLY A 217 -1.12 -17.35 9.09
N ARG A 218 -1.02 -17.23 10.42
CA ARG A 218 -0.57 -15.99 11.08
C ARG A 218 0.84 -15.55 10.69
N PRO A 219 1.87 -16.42 10.66
CA PRO A 219 3.21 -16.00 10.27
C PRO A 219 3.28 -15.43 8.85
N SER A 220 2.62 -16.06 7.87
CA SER A 220 2.57 -15.58 6.48
C SER A 220 1.84 -14.24 6.37
N LEU A 221 0.74 -14.09 7.10
CA LEU A 221 0.01 -12.82 7.15
C LEU A 221 0.87 -11.70 7.74
N ASP A 222 1.54 -11.92 8.87
CA ASP A 222 2.36 -10.92 9.52
C ASP A 222 3.58 -10.52 8.65
N ALA A 223 4.21 -11.48 7.97
CA ALA A 223 5.30 -11.20 7.04
C ALA A 223 4.83 -10.34 5.85
N ALA A 224 3.70 -10.70 5.25
CA ALA A 224 3.11 -9.92 4.16
C ALA A 224 2.69 -8.51 4.60
N LEU A 225 2.13 -8.35 5.80
CA LEU A 225 1.78 -7.06 6.37
C LEU A 225 3.02 -6.19 6.61
N GLN A 226 4.14 -6.73 7.09
CA GLN A 226 5.38 -5.97 7.26
C GLN A 226 5.90 -5.44 5.91
N ARG A 227 5.94 -6.26 4.87
CA ARG A 227 6.32 -5.83 3.51
C ARG A 227 5.37 -4.75 2.97
N ALA A 228 4.06 -4.94 3.11
CA ALA A 228 3.06 -3.96 2.68
C ALA A 228 3.17 -2.63 3.44
N MET A 229 3.52 -2.65 4.72
CA MET A 229 3.79 -1.43 5.50
C MET A 229 4.99 -0.66 4.97
N VAL A 230 6.10 -1.34 4.64
CA VAL A 230 7.30 -0.71 4.06
C VAL A 230 6.95 -0.08 2.71
N ILE A 231 6.25 -0.79 1.85
CA ILE A 231 5.83 -0.28 0.54
C ILE A 231 4.87 0.91 0.67
N GLN A 232 3.94 0.88 1.60
CA GLN A 232 3.09 2.05 1.87
C GLN A 232 3.89 3.25 2.39
N CYS A 233 4.94 3.02 3.18
CA CYS A 233 5.84 4.08 3.60
C CYS A 233 6.60 4.68 2.40
N ALA A 234 7.01 3.87 1.42
CA ALA A 234 7.62 4.33 0.18
C ALA A 234 6.66 5.21 -0.63
N GLU A 235 5.39 4.80 -0.80
CA GLU A 235 4.38 5.67 -1.42
C GLU A 235 4.21 6.99 -0.69
N THR A 236 4.20 6.96 0.64
CA THR A 236 4.08 8.18 1.47
C THR A 236 5.29 9.09 1.29
N LEU A 237 6.49 8.51 1.21
CA LEU A 237 7.73 9.22 0.96
C LEU A 237 7.70 9.91 -0.41
N GLY A 238 7.30 9.20 -1.46
CA GLY A 238 7.17 9.76 -2.81
C GLY A 238 6.17 10.91 -2.88
N ARG A 239 5.02 10.79 -2.23
CA ARG A 239 4.03 11.88 -2.11
C ARG A 239 4.62 13.10 -1.41
N ALA A 240 5.28 12.92 -0.27
CA ALA A 240 5.87 14.01 0.49
C ALA A 240 7.00 14.70 -0.27
N GLN A 241 7.82 13.94 -1.00
CA GLN A 241 8.85 14.46 -1.89
C GLN A 241 8.24 15.35 -2.98
N LYS A 242 7.14 14.92 -3.61
CA LYS A 242 6.45 15.73 -4.63
C LYS A 242 5.84 16.99 -4.05
N VAL A 243 5.22 16.92 -2.87
CA VAL A 243 4.71 18.11 -2.19
C VAL A 243 5.83 19.11 -1.89
N LEU A 244 6.99 18.64 -1.41
CA LEU A 244 8.16 19.50 -1.18
C LEU A 244 8.58 20.23 -2.47
N GLU A 245 8.67 19.54 -3.59
CA GLU A 245 9.04 20.14 -4.89
C GLU A 245 8.01 21.18 -5.34
N MET A 246 6.72 20.85 -5.25
CA MET A 246 5.63 21.79 -5.58
C MET A 246 5.69 23.06 -4.70
N VAL A 247 5.93 22.88 -3.40
CA VAL A 247 6.04 24.00 -2.43
C VAL A 247 7.25 24.88 -2.76
N VAL A 248 8.41 24.28 -3.03
CA VAL A 248 9.64 25.03 -3.36
C VAL A 248 9.47 25.78 -4.66
N GLN A 249 8.92 25.16 -5.69
CA GLN A 249 8.67 25.82 -6.97
C GLN A 249 7.68 27.00 -6.81
N TYR A 250 6.52 26.76 -6.18
CA TYR A 250 5.54 27.82 -5.97
C TYR A 250 6.11 28.98 -5.15
N ALA A 251 6.90 28.71 -4.12
CA ALA A 251 7.53 29.74 -3.31
C ALA A 251 8.52 30.59 -4.13
N GLY A 252 9.20 29.99 -5.10
CA GLY A 252 10.07 30.72 -6.04
C GLY A 252 9.31 31.61 -7.03
N ASP A 253 8.16 31.16 -7.49
CA ASP A 253 7.38 31.83 -8.53
C ASP A 253 6.40 32.89 -7.96
N ARG A 254 5.88 32.64 -6.75
CA ARG A 254 4.86 33.52 -6.14
C ARG A 254 5.47 34.79 -5.59
N VAL A 255 5.09 35.93 -6.11
CA VAL A 255 5.52 37.26 -5.64
C VAL A 255 4.47 37.86 -4.71
N GLN A 256 4.88 38.25 -3.51
CA GLN A 256 4.11 39.06 -2.57
C GLN A 256 5.06 40.04 -1.82
N PHE A 257 4.54 41.18 -1.44
CA PHE A 257 5.36 42.26 -0.81
C PHE A 257 6.59 42.66 -1.66
N GLY A 258 6.43 42.63 -3.00
CA GLY A 258 7.43 43.03 -3.97
C GLY A 258 8.57 42.05 -4.23
N ARG A 259 8.50 40.83 -3.72
CA ARG A 259 9.54 39.77 -3.93
C ARG A 259 8.97 38.36 -3.84
N PRO A 260 9.68 37.31 -4.37
CA PRO A 260 9.28 35.94 -4.22
C PRO A 260 9.12 35.55 -2.74
N ILE A 261 8.06 34.77 -2.43
CA ILE A 261 7.82 34.36 -1.03
C ILE A 261 8.90 33.41 -0.49
N ALA A 262 9.68 32.76 -1.34
CA ALA A 262 10.87 31.99 -0.97
C ALA A 262 11.94 32.83 -0.25
N THR A 263 11.90 34.15 -0.33
CA THR A 263 12.85 35.04 0.37
C THR A 263 12.50 35.28 1.84
N PHE A 264 11.31 34.82 2.29
CA PHE A 264 10.90 34.96 3.68
C PHE A 264 11.35 33.73 4.50
N GLN A 265 12.01 33.98 5.64
CA GLN A 265 12.54 32.92 6.50
C GLN A 265 11.44 31.92 6.94
N ALA A 266 10.21 32.37 7.20
CA ALA A 266 9.11 31.49 7.57
C ALA A 266 8.79 30.44 6.51
N VAL A 267 8.93 30.78 5.21
CA VAL A 267 8.76 29.82 4.10
C VAL A 267 9.99 28.93 3.95
N GLN A 268 11.20 29.53 4.05
CA GLN A 268 12.47 28.77 3.95
C GLN A 268 12.57 27.69 5.03
N HIS A 269 12.24 28.00 6.28
CA HIS A 269 12.30 27.05 7.39
C HIS A 269 11.31 25.90 7.17
N ARG A 270 10.08 26.16 6.70
CA ARG A 270 9.13 25.09 6.38
C ARG A 270 9.65 24.15 5.29
N CYS A 271 10.25 24.68 4.24
CA CYS A 271 10.85 23.86 3.18
C CYS A 271 12.04 23.03 3.71
N ALA A 272 12.89 23.66 4.54
CA ALA A 272 14.03 22.98 5.16
C ALA A 272 13.58 21.85 6.11
N ASP A 273 12.62 22.13 6.99
CA ASP A 273 12.09 21.14 7.92
C ASP A 273 11.43 19.96 7.18
N LEU A 274 10.66 20.24 6.10
CA LEU A 274 10.07 19.21 5.29
C LEU A 274 11.14 18.38 4.56
N LYS A 275 12.20 19.00 4.04
CA LYS A 275 13.34 18.30 3.43
C LYS A 275 14.01 17.34 4.42
N VAL A 276 14.30 17.80 5.64
CA VAL A 276 14.88 16.97 6.71
C VAL A 276 13.93 15.80 7.06
N ALA A 277 12.62 16.05 7.10
CA ALA A 277 11.63 15.03 7.38
C ALA A 277 11.58 13.96 6.28
N VAL A 278 11.62 14.37 4.99
CA VAL A 278 11.69 13.47 3.83
C VAL A 278 12.95 12.61 3.89
N ASP A 279 14.13 13.21 4.05
CA ASP A 279 15.40 12.48 4.03
C ASP A 279 15.51 11.49 5.19
N SER A 280 15.10 11.91 6.39
CA SER A 280 15.12 11.02 7.55
C SER A 280 14.11 9.85 7.42
N CYS A 281 12.95 10.09 6.82
CA CYS A 281 11.99 9.02 6.54
C CYS A 281 12.54 8.04 5.50
N ARG A 282 13.19 8.54 4.43
CA ARG A 282 13.82 7.72 3.40
C ARG A 282 14.80 6.73 4.00
N MET A 283 15.68 7.17 4.90
CA MET A 283 16.64 6.29 5.55
C MET A 283 15.95 5.13 6.29
N LEU A 284 14.88 5.42 7.05
CA LEU A 284 14.16 4.39 7.81
C LEU A 284 13.41 3.41 6.91
N VAL A 285 12.79 3.90 5.83
CA VAL A 285 12.07 3.05 4.86
C VAL A 285 13.02 2.09 4.17
N TYR A 286 14.13 2.59 3.64
CA TYR A 286 15.12 1.76 2.96
C TYR A 286 15.86 0.83 3.93
N GLN A 287 16.06 1.22 5.19
CA GLN A 287 16.58 0.34 6.21
C GLN A 287 15.65 -0.84 6.48
N ALA A 288 14.35 -0.58 6.63
CA ALA A 288 13.35 -1.62 6.84
C ALA A 288 13.24 -2.57 5.64
N ALA A 289 13.24 -2.04 4.41
CA ALA A 289 13.24 -2.82 3.18
C ALA A 289 14.46 -3.74 3.10
N TRP A 290 15.66 -3.18 3.29
CA TRP A 290 16.91 -3.93 3.25
C TRP A 290 16.96 -5.06 4.29
N ARG A 291 16.49 -4.83 5.52
CA ARG A 291 16.46 -5.87 6.54
C ARG A 291 15.56 -7.05 6.16
N LEU A 292 14.37 -6.74 5.61
CA LEU A 292 13.45 -7.76 5.11
C LEU A 292 14.03 -8.53 3.91
N ASP A 293 14.81 -7.88 3.05
CA ASP A 293 15.52 -8.53 1.93
C ASP A 293 16.64 -9.46 2.41
N GLN A 294 17.18 -9.23 3.61
CA GLN A 294 18.22 -10.08 4.22
C GLN A 294 17.64 -11.12 5.20
N ASP A 295 16.32 -11.34 5.20
CA ASP A 295 15.61 -12.23 6.12
C ASP A 295 15.94 -11.95 7.61
N MET A 296 16.24 -10.69 7.94
CA MET A 296 16.53 -10.25 9.29
C MET A 296 15.24 -9.85 10.03
N PRO A 297 15.16 -10.02 11.36
CA PRO A 297 14.08 -9.45 12.15
C PRO A 297 13.97 -7.93 11.90
N ALA A 298 12.81 -7.46 11.46
CA ALA A 298 12.62 -6.06 11.04
C ALA A 298 11.40 -5.39 11.69
N HIS A 299 10.74 -6.02 12.64
CA HIS A 299 9.51 -5.50 13.25
C HIS A 299 9.68 -4.07 13.79
N ASN A 300 10.78 -3.79 14.46
CA ASN A 300 11.06 -2.47 15.02
C ASN A 300 11.36 -1.44 13.93
N GLU A 301 12.16 -1.81 12.92
CA GLU A 301 12.51 -0.94 11.81
C GLU A 301 11.28 -0.61 10.95
N VAL A 302 10.39 -1.57 10.74
CA VAL A 302 9.10 -1.35 10.05
C VAL A 302 8.23 -0.40 10.87
N SER A 303 8.15 -0.58 12.20
CA SER A 303 7.39 0.32 13.08
C SER A 303 7.98 1.72 13.11
N MET A 304 9.32 1.86 13.15
CA MET A 304 9.99 3.17 13.06
C MET A 304 9.72 3.87 11.72
N ALA A 305 9.81 3.13 10.62
CA ALA A 305 9.51 3.65 9.28
C ALA A 305 8.04 4.12 9.19
N LYS A 306 7.09 3.32 9.69
CA LYS A 306 5.66 3.64 9.64
C LYS A 306 5.29 4.82 10.54
N ALA A 307 5.81 4.89 11.76
CA ALA A 307 5.64 6.04 12.65
C ALA A 307 6.17 7.32 12.01
N LYS A 308 7.38 7.27 11.43
CA LYS A 308 8.01 8.41 10.75
C LYS A 308 7.25 8.83 9.50
N ALA A 309 6.76 7.88 8.69
CA ALA A 309 5.96 8.14 7.50
C ALA A 309 4.62 8.82 7.86
N GLY A 310 3.98 8.43 8.97
CA GLY A 310 2.78 9.11 9.48
C GLY A 310 3.03 10.56 9.85
N ILE A 311 4.15 10.84 10.56
CA ILE A 311 4.58 12.21 10.89
C ILE A 311 4.89 12.99 9.61
N LEU A 312 5.65 12.41 8.68
CA LEU A 312 6.00 13.04 7.40
C LEU A 312 4.75 13.41 6.60
N SER A 313 3.76 12.51 6.56
CA SER A 313 2.49 12.70 5.86
C SER A 313 1.75 13.96 6.36
N ARG A 314 1.68 14.16 7.69
CA ARG A 314 1.10 15.35 8.29
C ARG A 314 1.91 16.61 7.98
N ASN A 315 3.23 16.56 8.17
CA ASN A 315 4.11 17.70 7.94
C ASN A 315 4.06 18.17 6.48
N ALA A 316 4.04 17.25 5.51
CA ALA A 316 3.91 17.56 4.09
C ALA A 316 2.57 18.25 3.79
N THR A 317 1.47 17.71 4.34
CA THR A 317 0.14 18.29 4.18
C THR A 317 0.06 19.70 4.77
N GLU A 318 0.59 19.90 5.98
CA GLU A 318 0.61 21.20 6.66
C GLU A 318 1.48 22.23 5.90
N ALA A 319 2.69 21.82 5.48
CA ALA A 319 3.58 22.67 4.71
C ALA A 319 2.95 23.10 3.37
N GLY A 320 2.35 22.14 2.64
CA GLY A 320 1.65 22.42 1.40
C GLY A 320 0.53 23.44 1.57
N HIS A 321 -0.41 23.17 2.46
CA HIS A 321 -1.54 24.09 2.70
C HIS A 321 -1.10 25.46 3.23
N SER A 322 -0.08 25.52 4.05
CA SER A 322 0.44 26.79 4.57
C SER A 322 1.07 27.67 3.50
N VAL A 323 1.83 27.07 2.57
CA VAL A 323 2.56 27.85 1.54
C VAL A 323 1.67 28.20 0.37
N PHE A 324 0.81 27.30 -0.09
CA PHE A 324 -0.17 27.57 -1.16
C PHE A 324 -1.32 28.46 -0.66
N ALA A 325 -1.59 28.46 0.65
CA ALA A 325 -2.70 29.20 1.26
C ALA A 325 -4.07 28.78 0.67
N GLY A 326 -4.98 29.74 0.49
CA GLY A 326 -6.38 29.48 0.10
C GLY A 326 -6.58 28.63 -1.14
N ILE A 327 -5.69 28.72 -2.14
CA ILE A 327 -5.83 27.97 -3.39
C ILE A 327 -5.73 26.45 -3.16
N SER A 328 -4.94 26.00 -2.20
CA SER A 328 -4.75 24.58 -1.91
C SER A 328 -5.99 23.86 -1.38
N PHE A 329 -7.01 24.62 -0.95
CA PHE A 329 -8.29 24.09 -0.49
C PHE A 329 -9.33 23.98 -1.60
N THR A 330 -9.03 24.43 -2.82
CA THR A 330 -9.94 24.26 -3.96
C THR A 330 -9.79 22.86 -4.56
N VAL A 331 -10.88 22.36 -5.17
CA VAL A 331 -10.91 21.02 -5.78
C VAL A 331 -9.96 20.91 -6.99
N GLU A 332 -9.69 22.04 -7.64
CA GLU A 332 -8.84 22.13 -8.82
C GLU A 332 -7.35 21.98 -8.48
N HIS A 333 -6.95 22.36 -7.25
CA HIS A 333 -5.55 22.30 -6.86
C HIS A 333 -5.14 20.87 -6.46
N ASP A 334 -4.01 20.41 -6.99
CA ASP A 334 -3.55 19.02 -6.79
C ASP A 334 -3.21 18.67 -5.32
N MET A 335 -2.95 19.68 -4.48
CA MET A 335 -2.69 19.45 -3.05
C MET A 335 -3.81 18.66 -2.36
N GLN A 336 -5.07 18.76 -2.82
CA GLN A 336 -6.19 18.00 -2.30
C GLN A 336 -5.99 16.49 -2.48
N LEU A 337 -5.44 16.06 -3.61
CA LEU A 337 -5.15 14.64 -3.87
C LEU A 337 -4.08 14.10 -2.91
N TYR A 338 -3.02 14.89 -2.68
CA TYR A 338 -1.96 14.51 -1.75
C TYR A 338 -2.46 14.45 -0.30
N SER A 339 -3.25 15.44 0.13
CA SER A 339 -3.78 15.52 1.49
C SER A 339 -4.74 14.38 1.84
N SER A 340 -5.67 14.06 0.95
CA SER A 340 -6.64 12.99 1.18
C SER A 340 -5.97 11.61 1.22
N ARG A 341 -5.00 11.35 0.32
CA ARG A 341 -4.20 10.12 0.31
C ARG A 341 -3.28 10.01 1.53
N ALA A 342 -2.73 11.14 1.98
CA ALA A 342 -1.93 11.22 3.20
C ALA A 342 -2.71 10.71 4.41
N LYS A 343 -3.97 11.13 4.55
CA LYS A 343 -4.83 10.74 5.69
C LYS A 343 -5.15 9.26 5.72
N ILE A 344 -5.45 8.67 4.56
CA ILE A 344 -5.70 7.22 4.46
C ILE A 344 -4.44 6.44 4.82
N SER A 345 -3.29 6.81 4.26
CA SER A 345 -2.03 6.10 4.50
C SER A 345 -1.56 6.19 5.96
N GLU A 346 -1.89 7.28 6.66
CA GLU A 346 -1.62 7.41 8.10
C GLU A 346 -2.38 6.36 8.91
N ALA A 347 -3.67 6.14 8.60
CA ALA A 347 -4.52 5.24 9.34
C ALA A 347 -4.30 3.75 9.00
N ASN A 348 -3.93 3.43 7.76
CA ASN A 348 -3.73 2.06 7.31
C ASN A 348 -2.58 1.37 8.07
N PHE A 349 -2.79 0.10 8.44
CA PHE A 349 -1.81 -0.75 9.15
C PHE A 349 -1.37 -0.22 10.53
N GLY A 350 -2.16 0.62 11.16
CA GLY A 350 -1.85 1.31 12.40
C GLY A 350 -1.32 2.73 12.17
N ASP A 351 -1.69 3.63 13.06
CA ASP A 351 -1.27 5.03 13.03
C ASP A 351 0.09 5.25 13.71
N THR A 352 0.52 6.50 13.75
CA THR A 352 1.78 6.90 14.40
C THR A 352 1.83 6.48 15.87
N GLY A 353 0.71 6.65 16.62
CA GLY A 353 0.64 6.32 18.04
C GLY A 353 0.83 4.83 18.25
N TYR A 354 0.08 4.00 17.53
CA TYR A 354 0.22 2.55 17.57
C TYR A 354 1.66 2.08 17.35
N HIS A 355 2.35 2.61 16.33
CA HIS A 355 3.72 2.19 16.04
C HIS A 355 4.75 2.69 17.04
N LEU A 356 4.54 3.87 17.65
CA LEU A 356 5.38 4.34 18.75
C LEU A 356 5.23 3.44 19.99
N ASP A 357 4.02 2.97 20.30
CA ASP A 357 3.79 2.01 21.38
C ASP A 357 4.49 0.67 21.11
N GLN A 358 4.45 0.16 19.86
CA GLN A 358 5.19 -1.05 19.49
C GLN A 358 6.71 -0.91 19.71
N ILE A 359 7.28 0.25 19.37
CA ILE A 359 8.70 0.55 19.57
C ILE A 359 9.02 0.61 21.08
N SER A 360 8.17 1.26 21.89
CA SER A 360 8.35 1.35 23.34
C SER A 360 8.39 -0.02 24.00
N ILE A 361 7.44 -0.89 23.65
CA ILE A 361 7.40 -2.29 24.17
C ILE A 361 8.67 -3.06 23.80
N ALA A 362 9.25 -2.81 22.62
CA ALA A 362 10.46 -3.49 22.18
C ALA A 362 11.73 -2.99 22.90
N VAL A 363 11.75 -1.73 23.35
CA VAL A 363 12.91 -1.15 24.09
C VAL A 363 12.89 -1.58 25.56
N GLU A 364 11.74 -1.88 26.13
CA GLU A 364 11.59 -2.32 27.51
C GLU A 364 11.94 -3.81 27.74
N ARG A 365 12.11 -4.59 26.68
CA ARG A 365 12.52 -6.01 26.69
C ARG A 365 14.00 -6.19 26.44
#